data_6c8de672ca6017c38416d50fb2036f0b
#
_entry.id   6c8de672ca6017c38416d50fb2036f0b
#
_cell.length_a   1.000
_cell.length_b   1.000
_cell.length_c   1.000
_cell.angle_alpha   90.00
_cell.angle_beta   90.00
_cell.angle_gamma   90.00
#
_symmetry.space_group_name_H-M   'P 1'
#
loop_
_entity.id
_entity.type
_entity.pdbx_description
1 polymer ?
#
loop_
_entity_poly.entity_id
_entity_poly.type
_entity_poly.pdbx_seq_one_letter_code
_entity_poly.pdbx_strand_id
1 'polypeptide(L)'
;MKNKGFTLVELISILTILGIIALITIPIMTKTIKKAEEKALKEQKEVIINAAKKYALDYVSELPIYDGDIYVIEVQELRNSTYLDDENIIDPTTDKPLNGCVNVTYVSSKGNYKYEYTEECNTYAASPVLDKNMLPVVYKNNRWETIGNTKWYDYNNKEWANAVIVKDISKYKKLDAGVEVLDDDIVAHFVWIPRFSYTIQKKNAQGEVTYGYNSTNINNPGSIDIKFTTKSTIDLGSGYYYGNTPSSYRTPDAFYQDVNQDNILDPEEQLSGFWLGKFETGYDQNHECAVSGSFSNCDIEHEEGIYIKSNKSSIRFLGFKNMFETALNLGKNYNLESPTRMMKNAEYGAALYLSQSLFGRCTSKTSCTNIGMNNNSSFITGGGDYKNNLNQSSNGNITGIFDLSGGCWEMTSSFLDGILEKTGFDELPKAIYYDNYTSTDSSKACNNDVCYGHALSETEGWFGTYREFILRESRNGLTRGGDSLDSHTAFASAATGFFENHDSFRIAIAVK
;
A
#
# COMPACT_ATOMS: atom_id res chain seq x y z
N MET A 1 -65.25 16.81 -58.99
CA MET A 1 -65.31 16.76 -57.50
C MET A 1 -64.75 18.07 -56.96
N LYS A 2 -65.50 18.89 -56.24
CA LYS A 2 -65.04 20.12 -55.63
C LYS A 2 -64.28 19.73 -54.35
N ASN A 3 -63.00 19.90 -54.33
CA ASN A 3 -62.17 19.78 -53.10
C ASN A 3 -62.65 20.89 -52.14
N LYS A 4 -63.39 20.53 -51.09
CA LYS A 4 -63.61 21.46 -49.98
C LYS A 4 -62.34 21.59 -49.17
N GLY A 5 -61.71 22.72 -49.29
CA GLY A 5 -60.58 23.06 -48.42
C GLY A 5 -61.06 23.28 -46.97
N PHE A 6 -60.24 22.98 -45.99
CA PHE A 6 -60.50 23.27 -44.57
C PHE A 6 -60.67 24.77 -44.34
N THR A 7 -61.65 25.12 -43.54
CA THR A 7 -61.84 26.51 -43.10
C THR A 7 -60.79 26.85 -42.01
N LEU A 8 -60.40 28.09 -41.91
CA LEU A 8 -59.51 28.58 -40.88
C LEU A 8 -59.93 28.22 -39.45
N VAL A 9 -61.26 28.25 -39.22
CA VAL A 9 -61.89 27.91 -37.94
C VAL A 9 -61.77 26.42 -37.62
N GLU A 10 -61.93 25.55 -38.61
CA GLU A 10 -61.70 24.10 -38.42
C GLU A 10 -60.25 23.78 -38.10
N LEU A 11 -59.27 24.43 -38.76
CA LEU A 11 -57.86 24.26 -38.49
C LEU A 11 -57.51 24.71 -37.07
N ILE A 12 -57.98 25.91 -36.65
CA ILE A 12 -57.73 26.41 -35.28
C ILE A 12 -58.35 25.49 -34.22
N SER A 13 -59.57 24.98 -34.49
CA SER A 13 -60.27 24.06 -33.58
C SER A 13 -59.49 22.74 -33.40
N ILE A 14 -58.97 22.18 -34.49
CA ILE A 14 -58.13 20.97 -34.44
C ILE A 14 -56.84 21.22 -33.67
N LEU A 15 -56.15 22.35 -33.94
CA LEU A 15 -54.94 22.72 -33.25
C LEU A 15 -55.13 22.92 -31.72
N THR A 16 -56.25 23.53 -31.35
CA THR A 16 -56.65 23.74 -29.96
C THR A 16 -56.92 22.41 -29.25
N ILE A 17 -57.61 21.48 -29.85
CA ILE A 17 -57.90 20.15 -29.31
C ILE A 17 -56.58 19.36 -29.17
N LEU A 18 -55.71 19.36 -30.20
CA LEU A 18 -54.40 18.72 -30.15
C LEU A 18 -53.51 19.32 -29.07
N GLY A 19 -53.55 20.64 -28.90
CA GLY A 19 -52.81 21.33 -27.81
C GLY A 19 -53.29 20.89 -26.43
N ILE A 20 -54.61 20.77 -26.21
CA ILE A 20 -55.15 20.29 -24.93
C ILE A 20 -54.78 18.83 -24.68
N ILE A 21 -54.89 17.97 -25.68
CA ILE A 21 -54.49 16.56 -25.59
C ILE A 21 -52.98 16.48 -25.26
N ALA A 22 -52.13 17.24 -25.94
CA ALA A 22 -50.70 17.28 -25.70
C ALA A 22 -50.36 17.73 -24.25
N LEU A 23 -51.02 18.75 -23.73
CA LEU A 23 -50.84 19.26 -22.37
C LEU A 23 -51.17 18.20 -21.29
N ILE A 24 -52.09 17.29 -21.56
CA ILE A 24 -52.44 16.22 -20.61
C ILE A 24 -51.56 14.97 -20.80
N THR A 25 -51.29 14.60 -22.06
CA THR A 25 -50.61 13.33 -22.36
C THR A 25 -49.10 13.42 -22.15
N ILE A 26 -48.45 14.55 -22.48
CA ILE A 26 -46.98 14.71 -22.34
C ILE A 26 -46.52 14.50 -20.90
N PRO A 27 -47.11 15.12 -19.86
CA PRO A 27 -46.68 14.89 -18.48
C PRO A 27 -46.87 13.43 -17.99
N ILE A 28 -47.93 12.78 -18.49
CA ILE A 28 -48.22 11.37 -18.13
C ILE A 28 -47.19 10.45 -18.80
N MET A 29 -46.92 10.67 -20.09
CA MET A 29 -45.91 9.89 -20.83
C MET A 29 -44.50 10.05 -20.25
N THR A 30 -44.08 11.29 -19.97
CA THR A 30 -42.77 11.55 -19.35
C THR A 30 -42.60 10.85 -17.99
N LYS A 31 -43.66 10.88 -17.16
CA LYS A 31 -43.66 10.18 -15.88
C LYS A 31 -43.58 8.64 -16.04
N THR A 32 -44.24 8.11 -17.06
CA THR A 32 -44.25 6.66 -17.34
C THR A 32 -42.91 6.21 -17.91
N ILE A 33 -42.32 6.98 -18.83
CA ILE A 33 -41.02 6.74 -19.41
C ILE A 33 -39.97 6.76 -18.28
N LYS A 34 -39.95 7.80 -17.45
CA LYS A 34 -38.99 7.91 -16.34
C LYS A 34 -39.07 6.73 -15.36
N LYS A 35 -40.27 6.25 -15.04
CA LYS A 35 -40.47 5.05 -14.23
C LYS A 35 -39.95 3.77 -14.91
N ALA A 36 -40.10 3.67 -16.23
CA ALA A 36 -39.55 2.54 -16.99
C ALA A 36 -38.04 2.55 -17.03
N GLU A 37 -37.43 3.74 -17.24
CA GLU A 37 -35.99 3.95 -17.19
C GLU A 37 -35.42 3.61 -15.81
N GLU A 38 -36.04 4.11 -14.73
CA GLU A 38 -35.59 3.79 -13.34
C GLU A 38 -35.67 2.28 -13.05
N LYS A 39 -36.71 1.60 -13.56
CA LYS A 39 -36.82 0.15 -13.42
C LYS A 39 -35.77 -0.59 -14.22
N ALA A 40 -35.55 -0.20 -15.47
CA ALA A 40 -34.52 -0.80 -16.32
C ALA A 40 -33.13 -0.59 -15.74
N LEU A 41 -32.81 0.60 -15.23
CA LEU A 41 -31.54 0.89 -14.55
C LEU A 41 -31.31 -0.03 -13.32
N LYS A 42 -32.38 -0.23 -12.53
CA LYS A 42 -32.29 -1.15 -11.39
C LYS A 42 -32.00 -2.59 -11.84
N GLU A 43 -32.65 -3.06 -12.89
CA GLU A 43 -32.41 -4.39 -13.45
C GLU A 43 -30.98 -4.54 -13.98
N GLN A 44 -30.43 -3.52 -14.63
CA GLN A 44 -29.02 -3.49 -15.07
C GLN A 44 -28.05 -3.55 -13.88
N LYS A 45 -28.30 -2.77 -12.83
CA LYS A 45 -27.49 -2.82 -11.60
C LYS A 45 -27.52 -4.20 -10.91
N GLU A 46 -28.67 -4.88 -10.94
CA GLU A 46 -28.79 -6.26 -10.41
C GLU A 46 -28.00 -7.29 -11.24
N VAL A 47 -27.88 -7.11 -12.55
CA VAL A 47 -27.03 -7.97 -13.41
C VAL A 47 -25.56 -7.82 -12.99
N ILE A 48 -25.09 -6.57 -12.81
CA ILE A 48 -23.73 -6.30 -12.33
C ILE A 48 -23.49 -6.93 -10.96
N ILE A 49 -24.40 -6.77 -10.00
CA ILE A 49 -24.31 -7.37 -8.67
C ILE A 49 -24.23 -8.89 -8.75
N ASN A 50 -24.99 -9.52 -9.63
CA ASN A 50 -24.96 -10.97 -9.78
C ASN A 50 -23.67 -11.48 -10.44
N ALA A 51 -23.09 -10.71 -11.36
CA ALA A 51 -21.75 -10.99 -11.89
C ALA A 51 -20.69 -10.88 -10.79
N ALA A 52 -20.74 -9.83 -9.97
CA ALA A 52 -19.84 -9.66 -8.83
C ALA A 52 -19.96 -10.79 -7.79
N LYS A 53 -21.15 -11.31 -7.55
CA LYS A 53 -21.32 -12.49 -6.67
C LYS A 53 -20.65 -13.74 -7.22
N LYS A 54 -20.69 -13.96 -8.54
CA LYS A 54 -19.98 -15.08 -9.17
C LYS A 54 -18.48 -14.91 -9.08
N TYR A 55 -17.98 -13.72 -9.43
CA TYR A 55 -16.59 -13.35 -9.29
C TYR A 55 -16.08 -13.60 -7.85
N ALA A 56 -16.83 -13.14 -6.86
CA ALA A 56 -16.48 -13.31 -5.45
C ALA A 56 -16.38 -14.78 -4.99
N LEU A 57 -17.08 -15.71 -5.63
CA LEU A 57 -16.99 -17.14 -5.34
C LEU A 57 -15.65 -17.76 -5.80
N ASP A 58 -15.10 -17.25 -6.89
CA ASP A 58 -13.81 -17.72 -7.43
C ASP A 58 -12.63 -17.05 -6.73
N TYR A 59 -12.84 -15.88 -6.11
CA TYR A 59 -11.83 -15.10 -5.39
C TYR A 59 -12.14 -14.98 -3.89
N VAL A 60 -12.58 -16.06 -3.25
CA VAL A 60 -12.98 -16.07 -1.82
C VAL A 60 -11.86 -15.61 -0.90
N SER A 61 -10.61 -15.88 -1.22
CA SER A 61 -9.44 -15.45 -0.43
C SER A 61 -9.25 -13.93 -0.36
N GLU A 62 -9.82 -13.19 -1.30
CA GLU A 62 -9.75 -11.72 -1.34
C GLU A 62 -10.87 -11.05 -0.55
N LEU A 63 -11.91 -11.80 -0.18
CA LEU A 63 -13.07 -11.24 0.48
C LEU A 63 -12.77 -10.85 1.94
N PRO A 64 -13.39 -9.78 2.45
CA PRO A 64 -13.19 -9.34 3.80
C PRO A 64 -13.71 -10.35 4.82
N ILE A 65 -13.00 -10.53 5.92
CA ILE A 65 -13.36 -11.44 7.00
C ILE A 65 -13.76 -10.72 8.29
N TYR A 66 -13.63 -9.40 8.34
CA TYR A 66 -13.96 -8.56 9.49
C TYR A 66 -15.23 -7.76 9.24
N ASP A 67 -16.07 -7.62 10.27
CA ASP A 67 -17.35 -6.92 10.16
C ASP A 67 -17.19 -5.47 9.71
N GLY A 68 -17.90 -5.13 8.64
CA GLY A 68 -17.86 -3.79 8.05
C GLY A 68 -16.69 -3.52 7.11
N ASP A 69 -15.77 -4.48 6.92
CA ASP A 69 -14.75 -4.37 5.88
C ASP A 69 -15.36 -4.50 4.49
N ILE A 70 -14.77 -3.79 3.53
CA ILE A 70 -15.29 -3.68 2.17
C ILE A 70 -14.21 -4.10 1.17
N TYR A 71 -14.57 -5.04 0.31
CA TYR A 71 -13.84 -5.37 -0.91
C TYR A 71 -14.55 -4.74 -2.09
N VAL A 72 -13.83 -4.09 -2.98
CA VAL A 72 -14.39 -3.37 -4.12
C VAL A 72 -14.10 -4.13 -5.40
N ILE A 73 -15.14 -4.47 -6.14
CA ILE A 73 -15.03 -5.10 -7.46
C ILE A 73 -15.42 -4.05 -8.50
N GLU A 74 -14.48 -3.62 -9.33
CA GLU A 74 -14.78 -2.69 -10.42
C GLU A 74 -15.60 -3.39 -11.51
N VAL A 75 -16.57 -2.68 -12.07
CA VAL A 75 -17.38 -3.21 -13.20
C VAL A 75 -16.49 -3.55 -14.40
N GLN A 76 -15.42 -2.78 -14.59
CA GLN A 76 -14.44 -3.05 -15.64
C GLN A 76 -13.68 -4.38 -15.41
N GLU A 77 -13.40 -4.72 -14.16
CA GLU A 77 -12.77 -6.00 -13.80
C GLU A 77 -13.70 -7.17 -14.13
N LEU A 78 -14.99 -7.03 -13.83
CA LEU A 78 -16.00 -8.05 -14.20
C LEU A 78 -16.08 -8.29 -15.71
N ARG A 79 -15.87 -7.24 -16.52
CA ARG A 79 -15.81 -7.34 -17.98
C ARG A 79 -14.52 -8.04 -18.42
N ASN A 80 -13.37 -7.60 -17.92
CA ASN A 80 -12.06 -8.14 -18.27
C ASN A 80 -11.97 -9.64 -17.94
N SER A 81 -12.59 -10.04 -16.83
CA SER A 81 -12.61 -11.43 -16.33
C SER A 81 -13.78 -12.27 -16.85
N THR A 82 -14.50 -11.80 -17.86
CA THR A 82 -15.61 -12.51 -18.54
C THR A 82 -16.83 -12.88 -17.66
N TYR A 83 -16.96 -12.29 -16.47
CA TYR A 83 -18.17 -12.47 -15.63
C TYR A 83 -19.33 -11.60 -16.04
N LEU A 84 -19.08 -10.58 -16.86
CA LEU A 84 -20.07 -9.65 -17.37
C LEU A 84 -19.91 -9.52 -18.90
N ASP A 85 -20.93 -9.85 -19.66
CA ASP A 85 -20.97 -9.65 -21.12
C ASP A 85 -21.02 -8.17 -21.47
N ASP A 86 -20.19 -7.74 -22.39
CA ASP A 86 -19.69 -6.37 -22.52
C ASP A 86 -20.69 -5.36 -23.11
N GLU A 87 -21.54 -5.78 -24.05
CA GLU A 87 -22.14 -4.80 -24.97
C GLU A 87 -23.50 -4.24 -24.54
N ASN A 88 -24.15 -4.79 -23.50
CA ASN A 88 -25.55 -4.51 -23.21
C ASN A 88 -25.84 -3.88 -21.83
N ILE A 89 -24.83 -3.58 -21.04
CA ILE A 89 -25.02 -3.00 -19.71
C ILE A 89 -24.90 -1.47 -19.80
N ILE A 90 -25.99 -0.84 -20.19
CA ILE A 90 -26.09 0.61 -20.39
C ILE A 90 -27.05 1.23 -19.39
N ASP A 91 -26.78 2.46 -18.99
CA ASP A 91 -27.72 3.30 -18.27
C ASP A 91 -28.83 3.77 -19.24
N PRO A 92 -30.07 3.32 -19.08
CA PRO A 92 -31.14 3.67 -19.99
C PRO A 92 -31.55 5.15 -19.95
N THR A 93 -31.03 5.91 -18.98
CA THR A 93 -31.30 7.36 -18.88
C THR A 93 -30.27 8.20 -19.63
N THR A 94 -29.08 7.68 -19.87
CA THR A 94 -27.96 8.40 -20.46
C THR A 94 -27.38 7.75 -21.73
N ASP A 95 -27.84 6.55 -22.08
CA ASP A 95 -27.32 5.69 -23.17
C ASP A 95 -25.79 5.44 -23.08
N LYS A 96 -25.22 5.50 -21.86
CA LYS A 96 -23.78 5.25 -21.62
C LYS A 96 -23.58 3.91 -20.91
N PRO A 97 -22.44 3.24 -21.13
CA PRO A 97 -22.08 2.05 -20.37
C PRO A 97 -22.13 2.32 -18.86
N LEU A 98 -22.76 1.44 -18.11
CA LEU A 98 -22.70 1.48 -16.65
C LEU A 98 -21.31 1.08 -16.21
N ASN A 99 -20.60 2.02 -15.61
CA ASN A 99 -19.35 1.83 -14.93
C ASN A 99 -19.58 1.96 -13.41
N GLY A 100 -18.54 1.89 -12.62
CA GLY A 100 -18.65 1.95 -11.17
C GLY A 100 -18.16 0.65 -10.55
N CYS A 101 -18.62 0.36 -9.34
CA CYS A 101 -18.13 -0.74 -8.54
C CYS A 101 -19.25 -1.46 -7.79
N VAL A 102 -18.97 -2.69 -7.39
CA VAL A 102 -19.76 -3.41 -6.40
C VAL A 102 -18.95 -3.49 -5.10
N ASN A 103 -19.46 -2.87 -4.06
CA ASN A 103 -18.93 -2.98 -2.71
C ASN A 103 -19.42 -4.28 -2.08
N VAL A 104 -18.49 -5.14 -1.69
CA VAL A 104 -18.73 -6.40 -0.99
C VAL A 104 -18.37 -6.22 0.47
N THR A 105 -19.38 -6.09 1.33
CA THR A 105 -19.20 -5.83 2.76
C THR A 105 -19.46 -7.11 3.56
N TYR A 106 -18.55 -7.49 4.46
CA TYR A 106 -18.80 -8.60 5.37
C TYR A 106 -19.75 -8.18 6.49
N VAL A 107 -20.75 -9.01 6.77
CA VAL A 107 -21.73 -8.80 7.84
C VAL A 107 -21.65 -9.96 8.82
N SER A 108 -20.87 -9.81 9.88
CA SER A 108 -20.57 -10.88 10.86
C SER A 108 -21.81 -11.42 11.54
N SER A 109 -22.79 -10.56 11.87
CA SER A 109 -24.05 -10.96 12.50
C SER A 109 -24.89 -11.93 11.66
N LYS A 110 -24.64 -12.00 10.35
CA LYS A 110 -25.32 -12.89 9.40
C LYS A 110 -24.41 -13.96 8.81
N GLY A 111 -23.09 -13.87 9.04
CA GLY A 111 -22.09 -14.74 8.45
C GLY A 111 -22.10 -14.72 6.91
N ASN A 112 -22.43 -13.60 6.29
CA ASN A 112 -22.54 -13.45 4.84
C ASN A 112 -22.06 -12.08 4.36
N TYR A 113 -22.11 -11.88 3.03
CA TYR A 113 -21.71 -10.64 2.38
C TYR A 113 -22.91 -9.88 1.86
N LYS A 114 -22.84 -8.55 1.99
CA LYS A 114 -23.75 -7.59 1.36
C LYS A 114 -23.07 -7.04 0.11
N TYR A 115 -23.79 -7.01 -1.01
CA TYR A 115 -23.33 -6.49 -2.30
C TYR A 115 -24.13 -5.23 -2.65
N GLU A 116 -23.44 -4.13 -2.93
CA GLU A 116 -24.06 -2.85 -3.28
C GLU A 116 -23.32 -2.22 -4.47
N TYR A 117 -24.08 -1.90 -5.52
CA TYR A 117 -23.53 -1.15 -6.64
C TYR A 117 -23.39 0.34 -6.29
N THR A 118 -22.26 0.95 -6.67
CA THR A 118 -21.97 2.38 -6.56
C THR A 118 -21.48 2.93 -7.89
N GLU A 119 -21.90 4.13 -8.27
CA GLU A 119 -21.45 4.80 -9.50
C GLU A 119 -20.02 5.33 -9.36
N GLU A 120 -19.65 5.76 -8.17
CA GLU A 120 -18.30 6.16 -7.81
C GLU A 120 -17.62 5.02 -7.03
N CYS A 121 -16.47 4.60 -7.53
CA CYS A 121 -15.66 3.61 -6.83
C CYS A 121 -14.88 4.30 -5.71
N ASN A 122 -15.33 4.09 -4.47
CA ASN A 122 -14.51 4.43 -3.34
C ASN A 122 -13.40 3.39 -3.22
N THR A 123 -12.16 3.82 -3.27
CA THR A 123 -11.03 2.94 -3.04
C THR A 123 -10.83 2.72 -1.55
N TYR A 124 -11.02 1.49 -1.11
CA TYR A 124 -10.74 1.08 0.27
C TYR A 124 -9.40 0.34 0.32
N ALA A 125 -8.66 0.54 1.41
CA ALA A 125 -7.45 -0.25 1.65
C ALA A 125 -7.80 -1.74 1.70
N ALA A 126 -7.02 -2.57 1.01
CA ALA A 126 -7.18 -4.01 1.06
C ALA A 126 -7.07 -4.51 2.50
N SER A 127 -7.95 -5.42 2.88
CA SER A 127 -7.95 -6.05 4.20
C SER A 127 -6.60 -6.69 4.49
N PRO A 128 -6.05 -6.50 5.71
CA PRO A 128 -4.81 -7.15 6.09
C PRO A 128 -4.94 -8.67 6.07
N VAL A 129 -4.03 -9.34 5.37
CA VAL A 129 -3.92 -10.80 5.40
C VAL A 129 -3.03 -11.17 6.59
N LEU A 130 -3.55 -11.95 7.52
CA LEU A 130 -2.83 -12.37 8.72
C LEU A 130 -2.24 -13.76 8.55
N ASP A 131 -0.98 -13.93 8.95
CA ASP A 131 -0.45 -15.26 9.21
C ASP A 131 -1.11 -15.86 10.46
N LYS A 132 -1.16 -17.18 10.55
CA LYS A 132 -1.85 -17.89 11.66
C LYS A 132 -1.33 -17.53 13.06
N ASN A 133 -0.08 -17.09 13.15
CA ASN A 133 0.58 -16.73 14.40
C ASN A 133 0.76 -15.21 14.56
N MET A 134 0.08 -14.42 13.76
CA MET A 134 -0.05 -12.98 13.95
C MET A 134 -1.38 -12.66 14.67
N LEU A 135 -1.30 -11.78 15.66
CA LEU A 135 -2.44 -11.29 16.43
C LEU A 135 -2.75 -9.85 15.99
N PRO A 136 -3.91 -9.58 15.38
CA PRO A 136 -4.31 -8.21 15.07
C PRO A 136 -4.58 -7.43 16.35
N VAL A 137 -4.15 -6.17 16.41
CA VAL A 137 -4.26 -5.32 17.59
C VAL A 137 -4.71 -3.91 17.23
N VAL A 138 -5.46 -3.29 18.13
CA VAL A 138 -5.89 -1.89 18.04
C VAL A 138 -5.35 -1.11 19.24
N TYR A 139 -4.96 0.15 19.01
CA TYR A 139 -4.53 1.02 20.09
C TYR A 139 -5.72 1.80 20.65
N LYS A 140 -6.14 1.45 21.87
CA LYS A 140 -7.20 2.12 22.60
C LYS A 140 -6.81 2.20 24.08
N ASN A 141 -7.42 3.14 24.80
CA ASN A 141 -7.20 3.27 26.25
C ASN A 141 -5.71 3.33 26.64
N ASN A 142 -4.87 3.95 25.78
CA ASN A 142 -3.42 4.08 25.93
C ASN A 142 -2.64 2.75 25.95
N ARG A 143 -3.19 1.69 25.36
CA ARG A 143 -2.60 0.35 25.28
C ARG A 143 -3.01 -0.36 23.99
N TRP A 144 -2.30 -1.43 23.63
CA TRP A 144 -2.69 -2.34 22.58
C TRP A 144 -3.69 -3.36 23.10
N GLU A 145 -4.79 -3.55 22.37
CA GLU A 145 -5.89 -4.43 22.75
C GLU A 145 -6.22 -5.40 21.62
N THR A 146 -6.78 -6.57 22.00
CA THR A 146 -7.35 -7.52 21.04
C THR A 146 -8.56 -6.92 20.34
N ILE A 147 -8.80 -7.31 19.09
CA ILE A 147 -9.88 -6.79 18.26
C ILE A 147 -11.16 -7.63 18.27
N GLY A 148 -11.10 -8.88 18.74
CA GLY A 148 -12.19 -9.84 18.52
C GLY A 148 -12.44 -9.99 17.01
N ASN A 149 -13.70 -9.77 16.59
CA ASN A 149 -14.11 -9.81 15.18
C ASN A 149 -14.41 -8.41 14.62
N THR A 150 -13.93 -7.35 15.25
CA THR A 150 -14.21 -5.97 14.81
C THR A 150 -13.12 -5.46 13.87
N LYS A 151 -13.51 -4.59 12.94
CA LYS A 151 -12.55 -3.83 12.13
C LYS A 151 -11.65 -3.00 13.05
N TRP A 152 -10.34 -3.01 12.80
CA TRP A 152 -9.36 -2.36 13.68
C TRP A 152 -8.48 -1.31 12.97
N TYR A 153 -8.81 -0.95 11.73
CA TYR A 153 -8.07 0.04 10.95
C TYR A 153 -9.02 0.93 10.15
N ASP A 154 -8.59 2.15 9.89
CA ASP A 154 -9.25 3.08 8.99
C ASP A 154 -8.21 4.02 8.37
N TYR A 155 -7.76 3.72 7.16
CA TYR A 155 -6.75 4.51 6.46
C TYR A 155 -7.23 5.94 6.17
N ASN A 156 -8.53 6.17 5.97
CA ASN A 156 -9.07 7.52 5.78
C ASN A 156 -8.88 8.39 7.04
N ASN A 157 -8.92 7.77 8.21
CA ASN A 157 -8.61 8.40 9.50
C ASN A 157 -7.15 8.22 9.92
N LYS A 158 -6.29 7.71 9.04
CA LYS A 158 -4.87 7.44 9.27
C LYS A 158 -4.62 6.39 10.36
N GLU A 159 -5.60 5.57 10.66
CA GLU A 159 -5.48 4.44 11.57
C GLU A 159 -5.03 3.21 10.76
N TRP A 160 -3.70 3.04 10.63
CA TRP A 160 -3.13 1.93 9.88
C TRP A 160 -3.28 0.62 10.67
N ALA A 161 -3.49 -0.49 9.95
CA ALA A 161 -3.65 -1.80 10.58
C ALA A 161 -2.34 -2.26 11.22
N ASN A 162 -2.42 -2.75 12.45
CA ASN A 162 -1.30 -3.28 13.22
C ASN A 162 -1.56 -4.73 13.63
N ALA A 163 -0.51 -5.55 13.61
CA ALA A 163 -0.54 -6.89 14.17
C ALA A 163 0.79 -7.17 14.90
N VAL A 164 0.73 -8.08 15.87
CA VAL A 164 1.89 -8.46 16.66
C VAL A 164 2.14 -9.96 16.61
N ILE A 165 3.41 -10.35 16.73
CA ILE A 165 3.81 -11.69 17.12
C ILE A 165 4.02 -11.64 18.63
N VAL A 166 3.43 -12.58 19.36
CA VAL A 166 3.55 -12.72 20.79
C VAL A 166 4.22 -14.03 21.17
N LYS A 167 4.82 -14.09 22.35
CA LYS A 167 5.51 -15.28 22.85
C LYS A 167 4.59 -16.52 22.89
N ASP A 168 3.33 -16.34 23.26
CA ASP A 168 2.31 -17.38 23.27
C ASP A 168 0.98 -16.82 22.75
N ILE A 169 0.69 -17.12 21.48
CA ILE A 169 -0.54 -16.66 20.84
C ILE A 169 -1.80 -17.32 21.42
N SER A 170 -1.68 -18.50 22.04
CA SER A 170 -2.83 -19.20 22.63
C SER A 170 -3.49 -18.41 23.76
N LYS A 171 -2.72 -17.56 24.42
CA LYS A 171 -3.17 -16.63 25.47
C LYS A 171 -4.17 -15.59 24.95
N TYR A 172 -4.12 -15.24 23.67
CA TYR A 172 -4.88 -14.11 23.09
C TYR A 172 -5.86 -14.50 21.99
N LYS A 173 -5.65 -15.63 21.30
CA LYS A 173 -6.32 -16.00 20.04
C LYS A 173 -7.84 -16.13 20.08
N LYS A 174 -8.43 -16.30 21.26
CA LYS A 174 -9.89 -16.49 21.43
C LYS A 174 -10.52 -15.47 22.36
N LEU A 175 -9.83 -14.38 22.61
CA LEU A 175 -10.33 -13.36 23.50
C LEU A 175 -11.26 -12.39 22.77
N ASP A 176 -12.21 -11.85 23.53
CA ASP A 176 -13.06 -10.76 23.07
C ASP A 176 -12.24 -9.50 22.75
N ALA A 177 -12.86 -8.54 22.08
CA ALA A 177 -12.25 -7.24 21.85
C ALA A 177 -12.01 -6.49 23.17
N GLY A 178 -10.93 -5.71 23.23
CA GLY A 178 -10.63 -4.83 24.36
C GLY A 178 -9.78 -5.47 25.47
N VAL A 179 -9.26 -6.69 25.27
CA VAL A 179 -8.31 -7.28 26.21
C VAL A 179 -6.91 -6.77 25.91
N GLU A 180 -6.21 -6.30 26.94
CA GLU A 180 -4.85 -5.80 26.82
C GLU A 180 -3.89 -6.89 26.35
N VAL A 181 -3.09 -6.57 25.32
CA VAL A 181 -1.95 -7.38 24.89
C VAL A 181 -0.73 -6.82 25.60
N LEU A 182 -0.20 -7.58 26.56
CA LEU A 182 0.88 -7.13 27.43
C LEU A 182 2.15 -6.86 26.60
N ASP A 183 2.81 -5.74 26.86
CA ASP A 183 4.02 -5.37 26.15
C ASP A 183 5.13 -6.41 26.30
N ASP A 184 5.26 -7.04 27.46
CA ASP A 184 6.24 -8.11 27.71
C ASP A 184 5.97 -9.40 26.93
N ASP A 185 4.75 -9.60 26.45
CA ASP A 185 4.40 -10.73 25.60
C ASP A 185 4.67 -10.44 24.12
N ILE A 186 4.73 -9.16 23.73
CA ILE A 186 4.99 -8.78 22.33
C ILE A 186 6.47 -8.98 22.01
N VAL A 187 6.73 -9.72 20.92
CA VAL A 187 8.06 -9.94 20.33
C VAL A 187 8.28 -9.03 19.14
N ALA A 188 7.32 -9.00 18.24
CA ALA A 188 7.42 -8.21 17.03
C ALA A 188 6.11 -7.50 16.72
N HIS A 189 6.20 -6.26 16.26
CA HIS A 189 5.10 -5.41 15.89
C HIS A 189 5.19 -5.04 14.41
N PHE A 190 4.12 -5.27 13.66
CA PHE A 190 4.03 -5.03 12.23
C PHE A 190 2.90 -4.07 11.89
N VAL A 191 3.09 -3.35 10.79
CA VAL A 191 2.13 -2.43 10.20
C VAL A 191 1.82 -2.90 8.78
N TRP A 192 0.54 -2.97 8.43
CA TRP A 192 0.11 -3.36 7.09
C TRP A 192 0.25 -2.21 6.10
N ILE A 193 0.88 -2.48 4.98
CA ILE A 193 0.94 -1.60 3.81
C ILE A 193 0.01 -2.18 2.75
N PRO A 194 -1.22 -1.68 2.62
CA PRO A 194 -2.18 -2.19 1.66
C PRO A 194 -1.75 -1.87 0.23
N ARG A 195 -2.14 -2.71 -0.73
CA ARG A 195 -1.87 -2.47 -2.14
C ARG A 195 -2.50 -1.17 -2.62
N PHE A 196 -1.74 -0.42 -3.39
CA PHE A 196 -2.19 0.82 -4.01
C PHE A 196 -1.49 1.07 -5.34
N SER A 197 -2.07 1.93 -6.14
CA SER A 197 -1.39 2.64 -7.21
C SER A 197 -1.20 4.10 -6.81
N TYR A 198 -0.18 4.75 -7.37
CA TYR A 198 0.18 6.12 -7.05
C TYR A 198 0.54 6.92 -8.29
N THR A 199 0.46 8.23 -8.19
CA THR A 199 1.04 9.14 -9.16
C THR A 199 1.72 10.32 -8.50
N ILE A 200 2.88 10.68 -9.04
CA ILE A 200 3.65 11.88 -8.67
C ILE A 200 3.72 12.76 -9.92
N GLN A 201 3.20 13.98 -9.84
CA GLN A 201 3.35 14.94 -10.93
C GLN A 201 4.79 15.43 -10.98
N LYS A 202 5.48 15.20 -12.10
CA LYS A 202 6.89 15.61 -12.26
C LYS A 202 7.11 16.84 -13.11
N LYS A 203 6.23 17.15 -14.05
CA LYS A 203 6.30 18.34 -14.89
C LYS A 203 4.91 18.89 -15.12
N ASN A 204 4.76 20.20 -14.98
CA ASN A 204 3.56 20.89 -15.45
C ASN A 204 3.59 21.10 -16.98
N ALA A 205 2.53 21.68 -17.53
CA ALA A 205 2.42 21.98 -18.98
C ALA A 205 3.52 22.94 -19.48
N GLN A 206 4.18 23.68 -18.62
CA GLN A 206 5.28 24.58 -18.90
C GLN A 206 6.66 23.91 -18.79
N GLY A 207 6.69 22.65 -18.39
CA GLY A 207 7.92 21.87 -18.23
C GLY A 207 8.63 22.07 -16.89
N GLU A 208 8.02 22.79 -15.96
CA GLU A 208 8.54 22.97 -14.60
C GLU A 208 8.37 21.67 -13.79
N VAL A 209 9.40 21.32 -13.01
CA VAL A 209 9.38 20.13 -12.16
C VAL A 209 8.37 20.34 -11.04
N THR A 210 7.49 19.33 -10.85
CA THR A 210 6.55 19.29 -9.74
C THR A 210 6.94 18.17 -8.77
N TYR A 211 6.74 18.42 -7.48
CA TYR A 211 7.04 17.48 -6.41
C TYR A 211 5.74 17.12 -5.68
N GLY A 212 5.18 15.96 -5.98
CA GLY A 212 3.83 15.65 -5.57
C GLY A 212 2.84 16.66 -6.17
N TYR A 213 1.94 17.20 -5.38
CA TYR A 213 1.01 18.26 -5.79
C TYR A 213 1.56 19.70 -5.57
N ASN A 214 2.74 19.84 -4.98
CA ASN A 214 3.38 21.13 -4.80
C ASN A 214 4.38 21.36 -5.93
N SER A 215 4.11 22.34 -6.78
CA SER A 215 4.74 22.44 -8.09
C SER A 215 6.18 22.94 -8.10
N THR A 216 6.73 23.51 -7.03
CA THR A 216 8.03 24.20 -7.12
C THR A 216 8.92 24.08 -5.89
N ASN A 217 8.46 23.48 -4.78
CA ASN A 217 9.21 23.48 -3.53
C ASN A 217 9.57 22.07 -3.08
N ILE A 218 10.80 21.65 -3.37
CA ILE A 218 11.36 20.36 -2.96
C ILE A 218 11.43 20.19 -1.42
N ASN A 219 11.55 21.31 -0.67
CA ASN A 219 11.59 21.29 0.78
C ASN A 219 10.18 21.17 1.41
N ASN A 220 9.15 21.28 0.60
CA ASN A 220 7.77 21.07 0.99
C ASN A 220 7.01 20.42 -0.16
N PRO A 221 7.33 19.16 -0.49
CA PRO A 221 6.64 18.42 -1.52
C PRO A 221 5.19 18.20 -1.09
N GLY A 222 4.27 18.25 -2.05
CA GLY A 222 2.86 17.98 -1.80
C GLY A 222 2.58 16.48 -1.64
N SER A 223 1.30 16.17 -1.48
CA SER A 223 0.82 14.82 -1.34
C SER A 223 1.06 13.99 -2.61
N ILE A 224 1.46 12.76 -2.45
CA ILE A 224 1.36 11.74 -3.49
C ILE A 224 -0.11 11.33 -3.59
N ASP A 225 -0.63 11.24 -4.82
CA ASP A 225 -2.00 10.78 -5.03
C ASP A 225 -2.01 9.25 -5.05
N ILE A 226 -2.74 8.66 -4.11
CA ILE A 226 -2.83 7.22 -3.91
C ILE A 226 -4.27 6.76 -4.12
N LYS A 227 -4.40 5.65 -4.84
CA LYS A 227 -5.64 4.87 -4.97
C LYS A 227 -5.37 3.46 -4.50
N PHE A 228 -6.11 2.98 -3.52
CA PHE A 228 -6.07 1.57 -3.17
C PHE A 228 -6.61 0.74 -4.33
N THR A 229 -5.98 -0.38 -4.62
CA THR A 229 -6.29 -1.23 -5.78
C THR A 229 -6.37 -2.70 -5.36
N THR A 230 -7.15 -3.46 -6.12
CA THR A 230 -7.18 -4.92 -6.06
C THR A 230 -6.10 -5.52 -6.98
N LYS A 231 -5.91 -6.82 -6.91
CA LYS A 231 -5.06 -7.56 -7.86
C LYS A 231 -5.77 -7.63 -9.21
N SER A 232 -5.05 -7.35 -10.28
CA SER A 232 -5.53 -7.49 -11.66
C SER A 232 -4.36 -7.81 -12.57
N THR A 233 -4.57 -8.47 -13.68
CA THR A 233 -3.51 -8.75 -14.64
C THR A 233 -2.87 -7.46 -15.15
N ILE A 234 -1.55 -7.38 -15.08
CA ILE A 234 -0.76 -6.22 -15.53
C ILE A 234 0.24 -6.71 -16.58
N ASP A 235 0.15 -6.20 -17.80
CA ASP A 235 1.13 -6.42 -18.86
C ASP A 235 2.32 -5.46 -18.68
N LEU A 236 3.49 -5.99 -18.35
CA LEU A 236 4.73 -5.23 -18.21
C LEU A 236 5.45 -5.04 -19.57
N GLY A 237 5.09 -5.85 -20.59
CA GLY A 237 5.77 -5.88 -21.88
C GLY A 237 5.47 -4.70 -22.78
N SER A 238 4.32 -4.06 -22.65
CA SER A 238 3.89 -2.94 -23.50
C SER A 238 4.36 -1.57 -23.03
N GLY A 239 5.33 -1.51 -22.17
CA GLY A 239 5.93 -0.27 -21.67
C GLY A 239 5.41 0.09 -20.28
N TYR A 240 5.98 -0.52 -19.33
CA TYR A 240 5.94 -0.14 -17.91
C TYR A 240 6.57 1.23 -17.66
N TYR A 241 6.54 2.04 -18.72
CA TYR A 241 7.03 3.39 -18.69
C TYR A 241 5.88 4.32 -18.44
N TYR A 242 5.97 5.02 -17.35
CA TYR A 242 5.24 6.24 -17.15
C TYR A 242 5.35 7.06 -18.43
N GLY A 243 4.29 7.07 -19.18
CA GLY A 243 4.08 8.19 -20.04
C GLY A 243 4.24 9.45 -19.18
N ASN A 244 4.91 10.48 -19.69
CA ASN A 244 5.09 11.77 -19.04
C ASN A 244 3.76 12.51 -18.76
N THR A 245 2.65 11.79 -18.66
CA THR A 245 1.31 12.35 -18.43
C THR A 245 0.99 12.31 -16.95
N PRO A 246 0.58 13.43 -16.35
CA PRO A 246 0.25 13.55 -14.93
C PRO A 246 -0.88 12.63 -14.45
N SER A 247 -1.53 11.90 -15.33
CA SER A 247 -2.73 11.10 -15.07
C SER A 247 -2.49 9.59 -14.96
N SER A 248 -1.29 9.09 -15.21
CA SER A 248 -1.03 7.65 -15.13
C SER A 248 -0.66 7.22 -13.71
N TYR A 249 -1.43 6.29 -13.17
CA TYR A 249 -1.14 5.65 -11.88
C TYR A 249 -0.27 4.42 -12.08
N ARG A 250 0.58 4.16 -11.10
CA ARG A 250 1.45 3.00 -11.04
C ARG A 250 1.34 2.26 -9.73
N THR A 251 1.33 0.95 -9.78
CA THR A 251 1.50 0.09 -8.61
C THR A 251 3.00 -0.04 -8.29
N PRO A 252 3.44 0.22 -7.04
CA PRO A 252 4.81 -0.04 -6.61
C PRO A 252 5.22 -1.50 -6.77
N ASP A 253 6.48 -1.72 -7.14
CA ASP A 253 7.07 -3.05 -7.34
C ASP A 253 7.04 -3.92 -6.06
N ALA A 254 6.84 -3.29 -4.89
CA ALA A 254 6.63 -3.98 -3.63
C ALA A 254 5.45 -4.97 -3.62
N PHE A 255 4.45 -4.73 -4.45
CA PHE A 255 3.21 -5.50 -4.46
C PHE A 255 3.17 -6.63 -5.47
N TYR A 256 4.26 -6.88 -6.18
CA TYR A 256 4.29 -7.97 -7.16
C TYR A 256 5.69 -8.55 -7.35
N GLN A 257 5.70 -9.68 -8.04
CA GLN A 257 6.90 -10.35 -8.46
C GLN A 257 6.59 -11.23 -9.68
N ASP A 258 7.18 -10.90 -10.81
CA ASP A 258 7.16 -11.71 -12.02
C ASP A 258 8.03 -12.95 -11.80
N VAL A 259 7.41 -14.04 -11.34
CA VAL A 259 8.11 -15.28 -10.98
C VAL A 259 8.51 -16.09 -12.21
N ASN A 260 7.67 -16.05 -13.23
CA ASN A 260 7.85 -16.81 -14.47
C ASN A 260 8.64 -16.02 -15.53
N GLN A 261 8.87 -14.72 -15.30
CA GLN A 261 9.62 -13.79 -16.17
C GLN A 261 9.01 -13.63 -17.58
N ASP A 262 7.68 -13.69 -17.68
CA ASP A 262 6.96 -13.50 -18.93
C ASP A 262 6.54 -12.04 -19.18
N ASN A 263 6.84 -11.14 -18.25
CA ASN A 263 6.44 -9.73 -18.22
C ASN A 263 4.91 -9.50 -18.11
N ILE A 264 4.17 -10.49 -17.66
CA ILE A 264 2.76 -10.38 -17.33
C ILE A 264 2.65 -10.68 -15.85
N LEU A 265 2.01 -9.82 -15.09
CA LEU A 265 1.75 -10.03 -13.67
C LEU A 265 0.33 -10.56 -13.50
N ASP A 266 0.21 -11.85 -13.31
CA ASP A 266 -1.05 -12.46 -12.95
C ASP A 266 -1.44 -12.14 -11.49
N PRO A 267 -2.72 -12.25 -11.09
CA PRO A 267 -3.15 -11.99 -9.72
C PRO A 267 -2.39 -12.81 -8.67
N GLU A 268 -1.95 -14.04 -9.00
CA GLU A 268 -1.18 -14.93 -8.12
C GLU A 268 0.26 -14.44 -7.87
N GLU A 269 0.78 -13.59 -8.74
CA GLU A 269 2.10 -12.95 -8.61
C GLU A 269 2.04 -11.62 -7.89
N GLN A 270 0.86 -11.22 -7.46
CA GLN A 270 0.61 -9.96 -6.80
C GLN A 270 0.23 -10.14 -5.34
N LEU A 271 0.51 -9.11 -4.55
CA LEU A 271 0.14 -9.04 -3.13
C LEU A 271 -0.99 -8.02 -2.94
N SER A 272 -1.96 -8.34 -2.10
CA SER A 272 -2.98 -7.38 -1.63
C SER A 272 -2.39 -6.35 -0.64
N GLY A 273 -1.20 -6.61 -0.16
CA GLY A 273 -0.39 -5.79 0.74
C GLY A 273 0.74 -6.60 1.35
N PHE A 274 1.49 -6.00 2.24
CA PHE A 274 2.53 -6.68 3.03
C PHE A 274 2.63 -6.07 4.43
N TRP A 275 3.14 -6.86 5.36
CA TRP A 275 3.47 -6.39 6.70
C TRP A 275 4.89 -5.87 6.73
N LEU A 276 5.09 -4.68 7.31
CA LEU A 276 6.39 -4.08 7.53
C LEU A 276 6.62 -3.89 9.03
N GLY A 277 7.80 -4.23 9.50
CA GLY A 277 8.19 -4.02 10.89
C GLY A 277 7.90 -2.60 11.34
N LYS A 278 7.23 -2.43 12.48
CA LYS A 278 6.88 -1.11 13.01
C LYS A 278 8.11 -0.31 13.43
N PHE A 279 9.16 -1.00 13.85
CA PHE A 279 10.45 -0.46 14.28
C PHE A 279 11.57 -1.16 13.51
N GLU A 280 12.76 -0.61 13.58
CA GLU A 280 13.98 -1.33 13.21
C GLU A 280 14.10 -2.65 13.99
N THR A 281 14.86 -3.60 13.46
CA THR A 281 15.17 -4.84 14.17
C THR A 281 16.09 -4.55 15.33
N GLY A 282 15.67 -4.92 16.53
CA GLY A 282 16.39 -4.62 17.77
C GLY A 282 16.70 -5.84 18.61
N TYR A 283 17.60 -5.66 19.55
CA TYR A 283 17.99 -6.64 20.55
C TYR A 283 17.97 -6.04 21.96
N ASP A 284 18.08 -6.86 22.99
CA ASP A 284 18.19 -6.35 24.36
C ASP A 284 19.46 -5.51 24.53
N GLN A 285 19.37 -4.39 25.27
CA GLN A 285 20.36 -3.30 25.30
C GLN A 285 21.78 -3.73 25.73
N ASN A 286 21.94 -4.90 26.34
CA ASN A 286 23.22 -5.40 26.84
C ASN A 286 23.86 -6.45 25.92
N HIS A 287 23.31 -6.72 24.76
CA HIS A 287 23.84 -7.73 23.85
C HIS A 287 25.02 -7.16 23.04
N GLU A 288 26.08 -7.94 22.90
CA GLU A 288 27.28 -7.50 22.17
C GLU A 288 27.01 -7.11 20.70
N CYS A 289 26.07 -7.77 20.03
CA CYS A 289 25.65 -7.41 18.65
C CYS A 289 24.95 -6.05 18.54
N ALA A 290 24.50 -5.47 19.64
CA ALA A 290 23.90 -4.15 19.66
C ALA A 290 24.87 -3.05 20.10
N VAL A 291 25.98 -3.39 20.75
CA VAL A 291 26.82 -2.44 21.51
C VAL A 291 28.31 -2.47 21.13
N SER A 292 28.87 -3.57 20.59
CA SER A 292 30.30 -3.69 20.37
C SER A 292 30.68 -3.71 18.88
N GLY A 293 31.78 -3.03 18.56
CA GLY A 293 32.31 -2.82 17.21
C GLY A 293 33.03 -4.01 16.57
N SER A 294 32.66 -5.25 16.85
CA SER A 294 33.28 -6.42 16.22
C SER A 294 32.27 -7.21 15.39
N PHE A 295 32.35 -7.04 14.08
CA PHE A 295 31.46 -7.68 13.07
C PHE A 295 31.57 -9.21 13.00
N SER A 296 32.54 -9.83 13.66
CA SER A 296 32.89 -11.24 13.42
C SER A 296 32.27 -12.25 14.37
N ASN A 297 31.59 -11.83 15.43
CA ASN A 297 31.17 -12.72 16.51
C ASN A 297 29.63 -12.68 16.81
N CYS A 298 28.86 -11.96 16.02
CA CYS A 298 27.40 -11.93 16.20
C CYS A 298 26.76 -13.05 15.38
N ASP A 299 26.61 -14.22 15.99
CA ASP A 299 25.80 -15.31 15.48
C ASP A 299 24.44 -15.28 16.18
N ILE A 300 23.54 -14.42 15.64
CA ILE A 300 22.17 -14.29 16.14
C ILE A 300 21.15 -15.07 15.30
N GLU A 301 21.62 -15.88 14.37
CA GLU A 301 20.75 -16.62 13.45
C GLU A 301 19.76 -17.55 14.17
N HIS A 302 20.11 -17.98 15.38
CA HIS A 302 19.38 -19.00 16.12
C HIS A 302 18.94 -18.54 17.50
N GLU A 303 19.12 -17.25 17.85
CA GLU A 303 18.83 -16.78 19.18
C GLU A 303 17.40 -16.29 19.37
N GLU A 304 16.83 -16.66 20.50
CA GLU A 304 15.67 -15.99 21.09
C GLU A 304 16.16 -14.61 21.58
N GLY A 305 15.52 -13.52 21.16
CA GLY A 305 15.91 -12.18 21.65
C GLY A 305 15.95 -11.11 20.57
N ILE A 306 15.61 -11.47 19.33
CA ILE A 306 15.40 -10.50 18.25
C ILE A 306 13.98 -9.93 18.39
N TYR A 307 13.90 -8.62 18.40
CA TYR A 307 12.66 -7.89 18.60
C TYR A 307 12.40 -6.90 17.46
N ILE A 308 11.13 -6.73 17.10
CA ILE A 308 10.65 -5.58 16.33
C ILE A 308 9.75 -4.79 17.28
N LYS A 309 10.36 -4.03 18.16
CA LYS A 309 9.69 -3.41 19.31
C LYS A 309 10.43 -2.13 19.70
N SER A 310 9.70 -1.17 20.28
CA SER A 310 10.32 0.04 20.81
C SER A 310 11.20 -0.25 22.04
N ASN A 311 12.06 0.71 22.35
CA ASN A 311 12.94 0.67 23.52
C ASN A 311 13.90 -0.53 23.52
N LYS A 312 14.36 -0.94 22.33
CA LYS A 312 15.41 -1.93 22.13
C LYS A 312 16.61 -1.25 21.45
N SER A 313 17.80 -1.79 21.60
CA SER A 313 18.94 -1.34 20.81
C SER A 313 18.83 -1.88 19.40
N SER A 314 18.91 -1.01 18.38
CA SER A 314 18.94 -1.44 16.98
C SER A 314 20.12 -2.37 16.76
N ILE A 315 19.89 -3.50 16.09
CA ILE A 315 20.96 -4.43 15.73
C ILE A 315 21.84 -3.75 14.68
N ARG A 316 23.12 -3.64 15.02
CA ARG A 316 24.17 -3.06 14.17
C ARG A 316 25.28 -4.09 14.04
N PHE A 317 26.36 -3.81 13.43
CA PHE A 317 27.54 -4.68 13.39
C PHE A 317 27.32 -6.08 12.79
N LEU A 318 26.24 -6.28 12.03
CA LEU A 318 26.02 -7.50 11.26
C LEU A 318 26.46 -7.30 9.80
N GLY A 319 27.06 -8.34 9.21
CA GLY A 319 27.22 -8.41 7.77
C GLY A 319 25.88 -8.57 7.06
N PHE A 320 25.79 -8.16 5.78
CA PHE A 320 24.55 -8.17 5.01
C PHE A 320 23.87 -9.55 4.97
N LYS A 321 24.64 -10.62 4.71
CA LYS A 321 24.12 -11.99 4.75
C LYS A 321 23.50 -12.33 6.11
N ASN A 322 24.18 -11.97 7.21
CA ASN A 322 23.65 -12.25 8.55
C ASN A 322 22.36 -11.46 8.85
N MET A 323 22.26 -10.20 8.41
CA MET A 323 21.01 -9.43 8.49
C MET A 323 19.87 -10.15 7.73
N PHE A 324 20.19 -10.61 6.52
CA PHE A 324 19.24 -11.31 5.66
C PHE A 324 18.78 -12.64 6.27
N GLU A 325 19.69 -13.47 6.76
CA GLU A 325 19.39 -14.76 7.38
C GLU A 325 18.66 -14.60 8.71
N THR A 326 19.03 -13.61 9.52
CA THR A 326 18.30 -13.22 10.72
C THR A 326 16.85 -12.87 10.41
N ALA A 327 16.62 -12.10 9.36
CA ALA A 327 15.26 -11.74 8.93
C ALA A 327 14.44 -12.96 8.48
N LEU A 328 15.06 -13.92 7.78
CA LEU A 328 14.39 -15.17 7.38
C LEU A 328 14.07 -16.07 8.58
N ASN A 329 14.90 -16.07 9.59
CA ASN A 329 14.75 -16.98 10.72
C ASN A 329 13.71 -16.53 11.73
N LEU A 330 13.39 -15.22 11.82
CA LEU A 330 12.34 -14.72 12.71
C LEU A 330 11.01 -15.47 12.53
N GLY A 331 10.57 -15.63 11.28
CA GLY A 331 9.32 -16.33 10.99
C GLY A 331 9.35 -17.80 11.38
N LYS A 332 10.48 -18.46 11.19
CA LYS A 332 10.67 -19.87 11.58
C LYS A 332 10.58 -20.02 13.09
N ASN A 333 11.24 -19.13 13.86
CA ASN A 333 11.26 -19.17 15.31
C ASN A 333 9.87 -19.03 15.93
N TYR A 334 8.96 -18.30 15.25
CA TYR A 334 7.57 -18.10 15.67
C TYR A 334 6.54 -18.90 14.88
N ASN A 335 7.00 -19.91 14.11
CA ASN A 335 6.16 -20.81 13.32
C ASN A 335 5.16 -20.07 12.40
N LEU A 336 5.60 -19.00 11.74
CA LEU A 336 4.83 -18.37 10.69
C LEU A 336 4.79 -19.29 9.46
N GLU A 337 3.66 -19.30 8.75
CA GLU A 337 3.54 -19.99 7.46
C GLU A 337 4.14 -19.17 6.33
N SER A 338 4.01 -17.85 6.44
CA SER A 338 4.59 -16.91 5.50
C SER A 338 6.05 -16.60 5.84
N PRO A 339 6.95 -16.58 4.85
CA PRO A 339 8.34 -16.27 5.11
C PRO A 339 8.49 -14.80 5.52
N THR A 340 9.23 -14.59 6.61
CA THR A 340 9.80 -13.28 6.92
C THR A 340 11.02 -13.03 6.02
N ARG A 341 11.34 -11.78 5.76
CA ARG A 341 12.48 -11.40 4.95
C ARG A 341 13.01 -10.03 5.36
N MET A 342 14.27 -9.79 5.05
CA MET A 342 14.82 -8.44 5.09
C MET A 342 14.04 -7.55 4.11
N MET A 343 13.66 -6.35 4.53
CA MET A 343 12.90 -5.40 3.74
C MET A 343 13.60 -5.06 2.42
N LYS A 344 12.88 -5.13 1.31
CA LYS A 344 13.34 -4.65 0.01
C LYS A 344 13.23 -3.12 -0.09
N ASN A 345 14.03 -2.51 -0.97
CA ASN A 345 13.92 -1.06 -1.18
C ASN A 345 12.54 -0.65 -1.77
N ALA A 346 11.95 -1.47 -2.63
CA ALA A 346 10.60 -1.23 -3.14
C ALA A 346 9.55 -1.19 -2.00
N GLU A 347 9.70 -2.03 -0.97
CA GLU A 347 8.82 -2.05 0.20
C GLU A 347 8.98 -0.79 1.06
N TYR A 348 10.23 -0.35 1.25
CA TYR A 348 10.52 0.93 1.89
C TYR A 348 9.88 2.09 1.10
N GLY A 349 10.06 2.09 -0.22
CA GLY A 349 9.48 3.09 -1.12
C GLY A 349 7.95 3.16 -1.03
N ALA A 350 7.28 2.00 -1.03
CA ALA A 350 5.83 1.93 -0.89
C ALA A 350 5.35 2.52 0.45
N ALA A 351 6.05 2.22 1.56
CA ALA A 351 5.74 2.80 2.87
C ALA A 351 5.90 4.33 2.87
N LEU A 352 6.93 4.86 2.20
CA LEU A 352 7.13 6.31 2.05
C LEU A 352 6.04 6.97 1.20
N TYR A 353 5.62 6.35 0.10
CA TYR A 353 4.54 6.91 -0.72
C TYR A 353 3.24 6.99 0.07
N LEU A 354 2.90 5.94 0.81
CA LEU A 354 1.71 5.95 1.67
C LEU A 354 1.84 7.00 2.78
N SER A 355 3.02 7.15 3.37
CA SER A 355 3.32 8.20 4.34
C SER A 355 3.12 9.61 3.76
N GLN A 356 3.63 9.86 2.55
CA GLN A 356 3.53 11.16 1.86
C GLN A 356 2.19 11.33 1.12
N SER A 357 1.11 10.85 1.68
CA SER A 357 -0.24 10.92 1.11
C SER A 357 -1.26 11.45 2.13
N LEU A 358 -2.51 11.62 1.68
CA LEU A 358 -3.62 11.97 2.58
C LEU A 358 -3.91 10.88 3.61
N PHE A 359 -3.48 9.66 3.36
CA PHE A 359 -3.59 8.53 4.29
C PHE A 359 -2.46 8.50 5.33
N GLY A 360 -1.45 9.35 5.18
CA GLY A 360 -0.27 9.48 6.02
C GLY A 360 -0.10 10.89 6.57
N ARG A 361 1.05 11.52 6.29
CA ARG A 361 1.49 12.80 6.87
C ARG A 361 0.85 14.04 6.26
N CYS A 362 0.12 13.92 5.16
CA CYS A 362 -0.48 15.06 4.49
C CYS A 362 -1.84 15.43 5.07
N THR A 363 -2.09 16.71 5.30
CA THR A 363 -3.39 17.28 5.71
C THR A 363 -4.21 17.79 4.54
N SER A 364 -3.54 18.04 3.42
CA SER A 364 -4.14 18.41 2.14
C SER A 364 -3.22 18.01 0.98
N LYS A 365 -3.67 18.19 -0.27
CA LYS A 365 -2.84 17.92 -1.46
C LYS A 365 -1.53 18.70 -1.48
N THR A 366 -1.48 19.87 -0.88
CA THR A 366 -0.32 20.77 -0.90
C THR A 366 0.36 20.93 0.45
N SER A 367 -0.12 20.29 1.49
CA SER A 367 0.41 20.43 2.85
C SER A 367 0.69 19.05 3.46
N CYS A 368 1.99 18.76 3.53
CA CYS A 368 2.50 17.55 4.15
C CYS A 368 3.58 17.91 5.17
N THR A 369 3.69 17.16 6.23
CA THR A 369 4.78 17.27 7.19
C THR A 369 5.77 16.13 6.98
N ASN A 370 7.06 16.41 7.14
CA ASN A 370 8.08 15.38 7.09
C ASN A 370 7.92 14.39 8.27
N ILE A 371 8.42 13.16 8.10
CA ILE A 371 8.60 12.23 9.21
C ILE A 371 9.72 12.79 10.11
N GLY A 372 9.44 12.96 11.38
CA GLY A 372 10.41 13.41 12.36
C GLY A 372 11.51 12.36 12.59
N MET A 373 12.71 12.82 12.81
CA MET A 373 13.88 11.96 12.98
C MET A 373 13.94 11.36 14.38
N ASN A 374 14.26 10.07 14.46
CA ASN A 374 14.73 9.44 15.69
C ASN A 374 16.21 9.86 15.90
N ASN A 375 16.44 10.84 16.77
CA ASN A 375 17.75 11.38 17.09
C ASN A 375 18.38 10.78 18.37
N ASN A 376 17.96 9.59 18.77
CA ASN A 376 18.49 8.91 19.92
C ASN A 376 19.91 8.37 19.60
N SER A 377 20.92 9.04 20.12
CA SER A 377 22.34 8.71 19.86
C SER A 377 22.79 7.34 20.39
N SER A 378 21.96 6.66 21.17
CA SER A 378 22.16 5.28 21.58
C SER A 378 21.48 4.27 20.66
N PHE A 379 20.91 4.74 19.54
CA PHE A 379 20.23 3.92 18.53
C PHE A 379 19.11 3.06 19.12
N ILE A 380 18.30 3.69 19.98
CA ILE A 380 17.14 3.01 20.59
C ILE A 380 15.92 3.13 19.68
N THR A 381 15.32 1.99 19.36
CA THR A 381 14.16 1.88 18.50
C THR A 381 12.97 2.69 19.04
N GLY A 382 12.27 3.40 18.15
CA GLY A 382 11.16 4.31 18.51
C GLY A 382 11.60 5.51 19.34
N GLY A 383 12.92 5.83 19.38
CA GLY A 383 13.45 6.87 20.24
C GLY A 383 13.26 6.60 21.74
N GLY A 384 13.04 5.34 22.12
CA GLY A 384 12.69 4.89 23.46
C GLY A 384 11.18 4.74 23.64
N ASP A 385 10.50 5.68 24.29
CA ASP A 385 9.03 5.68 24.42
C ASP A 385 8.39 6.33 23.17
N TYR A 386 8.14 5.51 22.15
CA TYR A 386 7.56 5.94 20.88
C TYR A 386 6.17 6.58 21.02
N LYS A 387 5.43 6.29 22.10
CA LYS A 387 4.12 6.88 22.34
C LYS A 387 4.20 8.39 22.54
N ASN A 388 5.34 8.89 22.99
CA ASN A 388 5.64 10.31 23.14
C ASN A 388 6.30 10.93 21.89
N ASN A 389 6.67 10.11 20.89
CA ASN A 389 7.41 10.50 19.70
C ASN A 389 6.59 10.40 18.41
N LEU A 390 5.29 10.72 18.45
CA LEU A 390 4.36 10.55 17.33
C LEU A 390 4.75 11.34 16.06
N ASN A 391 5.58 12.38 16.20
CA ASN A 391 6.15 13.09 15.05
C ASN A 391 7.10 12.21 14.21
N GLN A 392 7.68 11.14 14.80
CA GLN A 392 8.52 10.18 14.10
C GLN A 392 7.72 9.09 13.36
N SER A 393 6.40 9.04 13.56
CA SER A 393 5.55 8.07 12.91
C SER A 393 5.24 8.42 11.46
N SER A 394 5.21 7.43 10.58
CA SER A 394 4.92 7.55 9.15
C SER A 394 3.53 8.12 8.83
N ASN A 395 2.57 8.04 9.74
CA ASN A 395 1.23 8.60 9.59
C ASN A 395 0.89 9.70 10.61
N GLY A 396 1.83 10.03 11.48
CA GLY A 396 1.66 11.07 12.51
C GLY A 396 0.87 10.63 13.74
N ASN A 397 0.56 9.33 13.89
CA ASN A 397 -0.07 8.76 15.07
C ASN A 397 0.58 7.43 15.49
N ILE A 398 0.02 6.80 16.52
CA ILE A 398 0.58 5.58 17.13
C ILE A 398 0.58 4.36 16.19
N THR A 399 -0.27 4.34 15.17
CA THR A 399 -0.46 3.18 14.30
C THR A 399 0.53 3.11 13.13
N GLY A 400 1.31 4.17 12.88
CA GLY A 400 2.29 4.21 11.82
C GLY A 400 3.59 3.45 12.13
N ILE A 401 4.52 3.53 11.18
CA ILE A 401 5.87 2.97 11.27
C ILE A 401 6.77 4.03 11.88
N PHE A 402 7.68 3.63 12.73
CA PHE A 402 8.70 4.47 13.36
C PHE A 402 10.08 4.14 12.81
N ASP A 403 11.06 4.98 13.09
CA ASP A 403 12.47 4.83 12.70
C ASP A 403 12.74 4.85 11.18
N LEU A 404 11.76 5.28 10.34
CA LEU A 404 12.02 5.51 8.93
C LEU A 404 12.89 6.76 8.68
N SER A 405 13.15 7.54 9.70
CA SER A 405 14.00 8.73 9.68
C SER A 405 14.84 8.76 10.93
N GLY A 406 16.15 8.68 10.80
CA GLY A 406 17.07 8.54 11.93
C GLY A 406 16.99 7.14 12.57
N GLY A 407 17.52 6.98 13.77
CA GLY A 407 17.83 5.65 14.30
C GLY A 407 19.10 5.14 13.65
N CYS A 408 19.02 4.12 12.84
CA CYS A 408 20.10 3.63 11.99
C CYS A 408 19.81 3.83 10.51
N TRP A 409 20.84 3.87 9.68
CA TRP A 409 20.64 3.62 8.26
C TRP A 409 20.06 2.22 8.07
N GLU A 410 18.93 2.13 7.39
CA GLU A 410 18.29 0.84 7.16
C GLU A 410 18.80 0.20 5.85
N MET A 411 19.62 -0.85 6.01
CA MET A 411 20.02 -1.68 4.88
C MET A 411 18.82 -2.35 4.25
N THR A 412 18.68 -2.23 2.94
CA THR A 412 17.63 -2.90 2.17
C THR A 412 18.17 -4.14 1.47
N SER A 413 17.32 -5.15 1.29
CA SER A 413 17.66 -6.32 0.50
C SER A 413 17.70 -5.97 -0.98
N SER A 414 18.85 -5.50 -1.44
CA SER A 414 19.09 -4.99 -2.78
C SER A 414 20.47 -5.40 -3.29
N PHE A 415 20.55 -5.74 -4.58
CA PHE A 415 21.80 -6.05 -5.27
C PHE A 415 21.97 -5.16 -6.50
N LEU A 416 23.22 -4.92 -6.90
CA LEU A 416 23.57 -4.27 -8.15
C LEU A 416 24.07 -5.32 -9.16
N ASP A 417 23.38 -5.49 -10.26
CA ASP A 417 23.72 -6.45 -11.35
C ASP A 417 24.03 -7.87 -10.85
N GLY A 418 23.46 -8.26 -9.68
CA GLY A 418 23.73 -9.52 -9.03
C GLY A 418 25.15 -9.65 -8.44
N ILE A 419 25.86 -8.54 -8.22
CA ILE A 419 27.21 -8.54 -7.65
C ILE A 419 27.17 -9.03 -6.21
N LEU A 420 27.92 -10.09 -5.92
CA LEU A 420 28.00 -10.72 -4.59
C LEU A 420 29.17 -10.26 -3.74
N GLU A 421 30.10 -9.48 -4.32
CA GLU A 421 31.28 -9.01 -3.59
C GLU A 421 30.88 -8.27 -2.30
N LYS A 422 31.50 -8.63 -1.19
CA LYS A 422 31.25 -8.09 0.17
C LYS A 422 29.87 -8.38 0.77
N THR A 423 28.96 -9.02 0.06
CA THR A 423 27.64 -9.36 0.60
C THR A 423 27.67 -10.54 1.58
N GLY A 424 28.70 -11.36 1.50
CA GLY A 424 28.82 -12.63 2.25
C GLY A 424 28.09 -13.82 1.61
N PHE A 425 27.42 -13.61 0.48
CA PHE A 425 26.77 -14.69 -0.27
C PHE A 425 27.71 -15.29 -1.32
N ASP A 426 27.63 -16.61 -1.51
CA ASP A 426 28.32 -17.34 -2.57
C ASP A 426 27.46 -17.41 -3.84
N GLU A 427 26.13 -17.32 -3.69
CA GLU A 427 25.13 -17.27 -4.77
C GLU A 427 23.97 -16.34 -4.40
N LEU A 428 23.27 -15.83 -5.39
CA LEU A 428 22.10 -14.98 -5.15
C LEU A 428 20.99 -15.77 -4.44
N PRO A 429 20.35 -15.18 -3.43
CA PRO A 429 19.15 -15.76 -2.85
C PRO A 429 18.03 -15.82 -3.88
N LYS A 430 16.87 -16.40 -3.53
CA LYS A 430 15.70 -16.39 -4.43
C LYS A 430 15.29 -14.95 -4.75
N ALA A 431 14.99 -14.68 -6.02
CA ALA A 431 14.64 -13.34 -6.53
C ALA A 431 13.49 -12.67 -5.76
N ILE A 432 12.60 -13.44 -5.12
CA ILE A 432 11.51 -12.91 -4.31
C ILE A 432 11.97 -12.12 -3.07
N TYR A 433 13.23 -12.28 -2.67
CA TYR A 433 13.75 -11.73 -1.42
C TYR A 433 14.56 -10.44 -1.60
N TYR A 434 14.80 -9.98 -2.83
CA TYR A 434 15.61 -8.79 -3.05
C TYR A 434 15.15 -8.00 -4.27
N ASP A 435 15.56 -6.74 -4.35
CA ASP A 435 15.49 -5.93 -5.54
C ASP A 435 16.83 -5.97 -6.28
N ASN A 436 16.82 -6.18 -7.59
CA ASN A 436 18.03 -6.12 -8.40
C ASN A 436 18.05 -4.84 -9.22
N TYR A 437 19.12 -4.08 -9.09
CA TYR A 437 19.35 -2.86 -9.85
C TYR A 437 20.41 -3.10 -10.90
N THR A 438 20.14 -2.66 -12.13
CA THR A 438 21.09 -2.77 -13.21
C THR A 438 21.82 -1.45 -13.40
N SER A 439 23.15 -1.48 -13.50
CA SER A 439 23.97 -0.33 -13.85
C SER A 439 24.17 -0.25 -15.34
N THR A 440 23.36 0.52 -16.05
CA THR A 440 23.64 0.90 -17.44
C THR A 440 24.49 2.17 -17.53
N ASP A 441 24.57 2.90 -16.43
CA ASP A 441 25.38 4.11 -16.29
C ASP A 441 25.81 4.22 -14.83
N SER A 442 27.08 4.52 -14.58
CA SER A 442 27.67 4.68 -13.25
C SER A 442 27.00 5.72 -12.35
N SER A 443 26.05 6.48 -12.87
CA SER A 443 25.31 7.49 -12.12
C SER A 443 23.88 7.09 -11.74
N LYS A 444 23.33 5.95 -12.29
CA LYS A 444 21.92 5.63 -12.18
C LYS A 444 21.70 4.12 -12.13
N ALA A 445 21.38 3.61 -10.96
CA ALA A 445 21.23 2.18 -10.71
C ALA A 445 19.79 1.67 -10.99
N CYS A 446 19.15 2.15 -12.04
CA CYS A 446 17.81 1.70 -12.41
C CYS A 446 17.71 1.57 -13.91
N ASN A 447 16.98 0.59 -14.40
CA ASN A 447 16.66 0.46 -15.81
C ASN A 447 16.11 1.79 -16.37
N ASN A 448 16.73 2.29 -17.45
CA ASN A 448 16.31 3.49 -18.18
C ASN A 448 16.20 4.77 -17.33
N ASP A 449 17.17 5.03 -16.49
CA ASP A 449 17.33 6.30 -15.79
C ASP A 449 16.33 6.61 -14.67
N VAL A 450 15.33 5.76 -14.40
CA VAL A 450 14.29 6.06 -13.41
C VAL A 450 13.89 4.83 -12.62
N CYS A 451 14.10 4.89 -11.30
CA CYS A 451 13.61 3.89 -10.36
C CYS A 451 12.20 4.24 -9.90
N TYR A 452 11.23 4.04 -10.75
CA TYR A 452 9.83 4.23 -10.36
C TYR A 452 9.40 3.16 -9.36
N GLY A 453 8.58 3.54 -8.39
CA GLY A 453 8.05 2.60 -7.40
C GLY A 453 8.97 2.35 -6.19
N HIS A 454 10.16 2.95 -6.16
CA HIS A 454 11.20 2.70 -5.17
C HIS A 454 11.53 3.91 -4.28
N ALA A 455 10.84 5.04 -4.46
CA ALA A 455 11.08 6.32 -3.78
C ALA A 455 12.56 6.75 -3.83
N LEU A 456 13.18 6.62 -5.00
CA LEU A 456 14.56 7.05 -5.27
C LEU A 456 14.55 8.30 -6.15
N SER A 457 14.69 8.17 -7.46
CA SER A 457 14.74 9.31 -8.39
C SER A 457 13.48 10.18 -8.40
N GLU A 458 12.33 9.60 -8.09
CA GLU A 458 11.04 10.32 -8.06
C GLU A 458 10.95 11.30 -6.88
N THR A 459 11.63 11.00 -5.78
CA THR A 459 11.60 11.76 -4.53
C THR A 459 12.94 12.40 -4.20
N GLU A 460 13.81 12.53 -5.22
CA GLU A 460 15.15 13.07 -5.04
C GLU A 460 15.12 14.46 -4.42
N GLY A 461 15.90 14.63 -3.34
CA GLY A 461 16.06 15.89 -2.64
C GLY A 461 14.84 16.38 -1.87
N TRP A 462 13.77 15.58 -1.77
CA TRP A 462 12.59 15.94 -0.98
C TRP A 462 12.97 16.27 0.46
N PHE A 463 12.39 17.34 0.97
CA PHE A 463 12.71 17.92 2.29
C PHE A 463 14.19 18.34 2.46
N GLY A 464 14.89 18.62 1.35
CA GLY A 464 16.31 18.99 1.36
C GLY A 464 17.27 17.86 1.72
N THR A 465 16.81 16.64 1.63
CA THR A 465 17.58 15.46 2.07
C THR A 465 18.64 15.07 1.05
N TYR A 466 19.79 14.66 1.58
CA TYR A 466 20.87 14.07 0.80
C TYR A 466 20.43 12.80 0.11
N ARG A 467 20.84 12.63 -1.13
CA ARG A 467 20.73 11.39 -1.87
C ARG A 467 22.07 11.07 -2.53
N GLU A 468 22.64 9.96 -2.16
CA GLU A 468 23.64 9.28 -2.97
C GLU A 468 23.04 7.96 -3.46
N PHE A 469 22.74 7.89 -4.75
CA PHE A 469 22.32 6.67 -5.39
C PHE A 469 23.26 6.37 -6.56
N ILE A 470 24.52 6.12 -6.21
CA ILE A 470 25.55 5.67 -7.15
C ILE A 470 26.03 4.33 -6.63
N LEU A 471 25.32 3.26 -7.02
CA LEU A 471 25.80 1.92 -6.76
C LEU A 471 27.06 1.67 -7.63
N ARG A 472 28.11 1.15 -7.00
CA ARG A 472 29.40 0.79 -7.63
C ARG A 472 29.78 -0.58 -7.09
N GLU A 473 30.69 -1.28 -7.77
CA GLU A 473 31.20 -2.58 -7.29
C GLU A 473 31.69 -2.51 -5.84
N SER A 474 32.29 -1.39 -5.42
CA SER A 474 32.78 -1.19 -4.04
C SER A 474 31.71 -0.73 -3.05
N ARG A 475 30.53 -0.27 -3.52
CA ARG A 475 29.40 0.21 -2.75
C ARG A 475 28.11 -0.24 -3.45
N ASN A 476 27.83 -1.52 -3.39
CA ASN A 476 26.74 -2.19 -4.09
C ASN A 476 25.51 -2.45 -3.19
N GLY A 477 25.56 -2.06 -1.92
CA GLY A 477 24.42 -2.03 -1.00
C GLY A 477 23.70 -0.71 -1.00
N LEU A 478 22.42 -0.71 -0.62
CA LEU A 478 21.57 0.46 -0.53
C LEU A 478 20.98 0.59 0.87
N THR A 479 21.22 1.73 1.50
CA THR A 479 20.63 2.09 2.79
C THR A 479 19.65 3.26 2.68
N ARG A 480 18.74 3.37 3.63
CA ARG A 480 17.65 4.35 3.68
C ARG A 480 17.55 5.01 5.06
N GLY A 481 16.93 6.21 5.09
CA GLY A 481 16.42 6.83 6.31
C GLY A 481 17.41 7.72 7.07
N GLY A 482 18.70 7.62 6.82
CA GLY A 482 19.73 8.30 7.65
C GLY A 482 19.86 7.69 9.03
N ASP A 483 20.81 8.14 9.82
CA ASP A 483 20.99 7.72 11.21
C ASP A 483 20.72 8.85 12.21
N SER A 484 20.78 8.53 13.50
CA SER A 484 20.51 9.48 14.59
C SER A 484 21.55 10.61 14.72
N LEU A 485 22.66 10.53 14.02
CA LEU A 485 23.76 11.49 14.04
C LEU A 485 23.72 12.43 12.84
N ASP A 486 23.01 12.04 11.79
CA ASP A 486 22.83 12.80 10.56
C ASP A 486 21.56 13.66 10.60
N SER A 487 21.52 14.70 9.76
CA SER A 487 20.32 15.51 9.56
C SER A 487 19.39 14.99 8.43
N HIS A 488 19.53 13.72 8.06
CA HIS A 488 18.80 13.13 6.94
C HIS A 488 17.37 12.73 7.32
N THR A 489 16.53 12.62 6.31
CA THR A 489 15.11 12.27 6.47
C THR A 489 14.83 10.89 5.91
N ALA A 490 13.62 10.39 6.12
CA ALA A 490 13.16 9.12 5.57
C ALA A 490 13.37 8.97 4.06
N PHE A 491 13.43 10.08 3.30
CA PHE A 491 13.71 10.07 1.86
C PHE A 491 15.20 9.93 1.51
N ALA A 492 16.09 9.94 2.50
CA ALA A 492 17.52 9.74 2.28
C ALA A 492 17.80 8.34 1.70
N SER A 493 18.83 8.28 0.86
CA SER A 493 19.40 7.04 0.37
C SER A 493 20.90 7.18 0.22
N ALA A 494 21.64 6.14 0.59
CA ALA A 494 23.07 6.08 0.42
C ALA A 494 23.51 4.73 -0.14
N ALA A 495 24.54 4.75 -0.98
CA ALA A 495 25.23 3.55 -1.39
C ALA A 495 26.25 3.15 -0.31
N THR A 496 26.23 1.91 0.12
CA THR A 496 27.12 1.41 1.19
C THR A 496 27.93 0.20 0.76
N GLY A 497 29.02 -0.05 1.48
CA GLY A 497 29.86 -1.23 1.32
C GLY A 497 29.43 -2.45 2.14
N PHE A 498 28.22 -2.48 2.66
CA PHE A 498 27.63 -3.55 3.49
C PHE A 498 28.23 -3.75 4.90
N PHE A 499 29.06 -2.85 5.40
CA PHE A 499 29.70 -3.00 6.70
C PHE A 499 29.93 -1.64 7.36
N GLU A 500 28.84 -1.01 7.82
CA GLU A 500 28.97 0.21 8.60
C GLU A 500 28.34 0.05 10.00
N ASN A 501 28.92 0.66 11.00
CA ASN A 501 28.51 0.53 12.40
C ASN A 501 27.21 1.29 12.74
N HIS A 502 26.64 1.97 11.77
CA HIS A 502 25.38 2.71 11.89
C HIS A 502 24.25 2.07 11.03
N ASP A 503 24.52 0.93 10.40
CA ASP A 503 23.58 0.22 9.59
C ASP A 503 22.80 -0.80 10.42
N SER A 504 21.48 -0.78 10.29
CA SER A 504 20.54 -1.77 10.80
C SER A 504 19.69 -2.30 9.64
N PHE A 505 18.61 -3.00 9.94
CA PHE A 505 17.70 -3.53 8.95
C PHE A 505 16.27 -3.65 9.51
N ARG A 506 15.32 -3.77 8.61
CA ARG A 506 13.92 -3.97 8.93
C ARG A 506 13.41 -5.26 8.32
N ILE A 507 12.42 -5.89 8.97
CA ILE A 507 11.82 -7.15 8.53
C ILE A 507 10.45 -6.89 7.90
N ALA A 508 10.18 -7.58 6.79
CA ALA A 508 8.88 -7.59 6.12
C ALA A 508 8.30 -9.02 6.07
N ILE A 509 6.98 -9.12 5.95
CA ILE A 509 6.24 -10.37 5.73
C ILE A 509 5.28 -10.17 4.56
N ALA A 510 5.41 -11.00 3.54
CA ALA A 510 4.45 -11.05 2.45
C ALA A 510 3.55 -12.28 2.63
N VAL A 511 2.32 -12.04 2.99
CA VAL A 511 1.29 -13.07 3.10
C VAL A 511 0.55 -13.15 1.76
N LYS A 512 0.46 -14.36 1.19
CA LYS A 512 -0.27 -14.62 -0.07
C LYS A 512 -1.66 -15.13 0.22
#